data_674fc086da80ec2e4d36ddeceaa12407
#
_entry.id   674fc086da80ec2e4d36ddeceaa12407
#
_cell.length_a   1.000
_cell.length_b   1.000
_cell.length_c   1.000
_cell.angle_alpha   90.00
_cell.angle_beta   90.00
_cell.angle_gamma   90.00
#
_symmetry.space_group_name_H-M   'P 1'
#
loop_
_entity.id
_entity.type
_entity.pdbx_description
1 polymer ?
#
loop_
_entity_poly.entity_id
_entity_poly.type
_entity_poly.pdbx_seq_one_letter_code
_entity_poly.pdbx_strand_id
1 'polypeptide(L)'
;MKTLLAYLKDYKKESILAPLFKMLEASFELFVPLVMAAIIDVGIANQDKPYIVKMCFVLIALGIIGLVCSITAQYFAAKAATGVGTGIRHGLFEHIQKFTFTEMDQLGTSTLITRMTSDINQIQSGVNLVLRLFLRSPFIVFGAMIMAFTVDVKAALVFVVTIPLLSLIVFGIMLVTMPMYKKVQADLDQVLLATRENLTGARVIRAFNKEEDETKRFENANQILTDAQKYVGRISGMMNPLTYIIVNGAIIALIYVGAVRVDIGDLTQGQVVALINYMSQILVELVKLANLIISVTKAAACLNRVESVLAVKPDMNEGDVRWKSNSSETDWDLKNKIPVVEFSHVSLTYKGTSDTSLSDINFCAKKGQTIGIIGGTGSGKSSLVNLIPRFYDATDGTVKINGRDIKEYQTENLREHIGVVLQKAVLFKGSIADNLRWGKEDATEQEMYEALDISQAREFVDTKQGGLEFQIEQGGRNLSGGQKQRMTIARALVRKPEILILDDSASALDFATDAALRKSIKEMKNQPTVFIVSQRAASIQHADQIIVLDDGVMAGIGTHEELLKDCPIYQEIYYSQFPKEAIING
;
A
#
# COMPACT_ATOMS: atom_id res chain seq x y z
N MET A 1 15.77 -9.45 3.23
CA MET A 1 16.82 -10.07 2.37
C MET A 1 16.50 -11.52 1.96
N LYS A 2 16.07 -12.41 2.88
CA LYS A 2 15.69 -13.80 2.52
C LYS A 2 14.53 -13.84 1.52
N THR A 3 13.54 -12.99 1.70
CA THR A 3 12.37 -12.84 0.83
C THR A 3 12.77 -12.45 -0.61
N LEU A 4 13.65 -11.45 -0.76
CA LEU A 4 14.15 -11.03 -2.06
C LEU A 4 14.89 -12.16 -2.78
N LEU A 5 15.75 -12.88 -2.05
CA LEU A 5 16.49 -14.02 -2.59
C LEU A 5 15.56 -15.18 -3.01
N ALA A 6 14.42 -15.36 -2.34
CA ALA A 6 13.45 -16.37 -2.72
C ALA A 6 12.85 -16.06 -4.11
N TYR A 7 12.42 -14.81 -4.35
CA TYR A 7 11.89 -14.41 -5.65
C TYR A 7 12.96 -14.32 -6.76
N LEU A 8 14.23 -14.02 -6.40
CA LEU A 8 15.34 -14.06 -7.36
C LEU A 8 15.71 -15.49 -7.82
N LYS A 9 15.36 -16.51 -7.05
CA LYS A 9 15.61 -17.91 -7.44
C LYS A 9 14.93 -18.29 -8.77
N ASP A 10 13.79 -17.72 -9.07
CA ASP A 10 13.04 -17.98 -10.31
C ASP A 10 13.73 -17.33 -11.53
N TYR A 11 14.59 -16.33 -11.28
CA TYR A 11 15.32 -15.55 -12.29
C TYR A 11 16.83 -15.74 -12.19
N LYS A 12 17.32 -16.94 -11.80
CA LYS A 12 18.75 -17.23 -11.61
C LYS A 12 19.57 -16.98 -12.87
N LYS A 13 19.07 -17.42 -14.03
CA LYS A 13 19.76 -17.23 -15.30
C LYS A 13 19.94 -15.75 -15.62
N GLU A 14 18.90 -14.98 -15.52
CA GLU A 14 18.90 -13.55 -15.75
C GLU A 14 19.79 -12.80 -14.77
N SER A 15 19.76 -13.19 -13.51
CA SER A 15 20.56 -12.60 -12.43
C SER A 15 22.07 -12.86 -12.58
N ILE A 16 22.47 -13.90 -13.29
CA ILE A 16 23.88 -14.21 -13.60
C ILE A 16 24.28 -13.60 -14.94
N LEU A 17 23.43 -13.71 -15.97
CA LEU A 17 23.73 -13.23 -17.31
C LEU A 17 23.82 -11.70 -17.38
N ALA A 18 22.98 -10.97 -16.66
CA ALA A 18 23.00 -9.51 -16.68
C ALA A 18 24.34 -8.93 -16.19
N PRO A 19 24.87 -9.28 -15.00
CA PRO A 19 26.20 -8.82 -14.58
C PRO A 19 27.32 -9.33 -15.49
N LEU A 20 27.22 -10.58 -15.99
CA LEU A 20 28.23 -11.15 -16.88
C LEU A 20 28.37 -10.32 -18.16
N PHE A 21 27.28 -10.01 -18.86
CA PHE A 21 27.32 -9.18 -20.06
C PHE A 21 27.75 -7.74 -19.75
N LYS A 22 27.42 -7.22 -18.55
CA LYS A 22 27.92 -5.90 -18.12
C LYS A 22 29.43 -5.90 -17.83
N MET A 23 29.98 -6.97 -17.30
CA MET A 23 31.43 -7.12 -17.13
C MET A 23 32.13 -7.28 -18.49
N LEU A 24 31.52 -8.02 -19.43
CA LEU A 24 32.05 -8.18 -20.78
C LEU A 24 32.07 -6.84 -21.53
N GLU A 25 30.99 -6.06 -21.46
CA GLU A 25 30.94 -4.68 -21.98
C GLU A 25 32.06 -3.83 -21.37
N ALA A 26 32.21 -3.86 -20.05
CA ALA A 26 33.27 -3.12 -19.35
C ALA A 26 34.69 -3.54 -19.78
N SER A 27 34.90 -4.83 -20.06
CA SER A 27 36.17 -5.34 -20.59
C SER A 27 36.48 -4.74 -21.94
N PHE A 28 35.54 -4.70 -22.86
CA PHE A 28 35.74 -4.07 -24.17
C PHE A 28 35.99 -2.55 -24.06
N GLU A 29 35.30 -1.87 -23.14
CA GLU A 29 35.49 -0.43 -22.87
C GLU A 29 36.93 -0.12 -22.38
N LEU A 30 37.55 -1.02 -21.61
CA LEU A 30 38.94 -0.89 -21.15
C LEU A 30 39.97 -1.04 -22.28
N PHE A 31 39.64 -1.71 -23.39
CA PHE A 31 40.56 -1.81 -24.54
C PHE A 31 40.54 -0.56 -25.45
N VAL A 32 39.48 0.25 -25.41
CA VAL A 32 39.33 1.45 -26.26
C VAL A 32 40.52 2.41 -26.12
N PRO A 33 41.00 2.78 -24.91
CA PRO A 33 42.16 3.68 -24.78
C PRO A 33 43.45 3.11 -25.38
N LEU A 34 43.66 1.79 -25.35
CA LEU A 34 44.84 1.15 -25.94
C LEU A 34 44.81 1.19 -27.48
N VAL A 35 43.62 0.97 -28.07
CA VAL A 35 43.46 1.09 -29.52
C VAL A 35 43.68 2.55 -29.96
N MET A 36 43.18 3.53 -29.17
CA MET A 36 43.49 4.95 -29.41
C MET A 36 44.97 5.24 -29.34
N ALA A 37 45.69 4.70 -28.37
CA ALA A 37 47.14 4.79 -28.27
C ALA A 37 47.84 4.24 -29.54
N ALA A 38 47.43 3.07 -30.01
CA ALA A 38 47.98 2.46 -31.24
C ALA A 38 47.69 3.32 -32.49
N ILE A 39 46.56 3.97 -32.60
CA ILE A 39 46.28 4.90 -33.68
C ILE A 39 47.26 6.08 -33.67
N ILE A 40 47.52 6.63 -32.48
CA ILE A 40 48.45 7.77 -32.33
C ILE A 40 49.89 7.35 -32.62
N ASP A 41 50.35 6.31 -31.96
CA ASP A 41 51.77 5.93 -31.93
C ASP A 41 52.24 5.26 -33.22
N VAL A 42 51.36 4.49 -33.89
CA VAL A 42 51.73 3.78 -35.14
C VAL A 42 51.11 4.46 -36.36
N GLY A 43 49.80 4.74 -36.29
CA GLY A 43 49.07 5.27 -37.43
C GLY A 43 49.47 6.70 -37.80
N ILE A 44 49.37 7.62 -36.80
CA ILE A 44 49.64 9.05 -37.04
C ILE A 44 51.14 9.32 -37.14
N ALA A 45 51.94 8.71 -36.24
CA ALA A 45 53.39 8.93 -36.20
C ALA A 45 54.07 8.48 -37.53
N ASN A 46 53.60 7.35 -38.10
CA ASN A 46 54.14 6.85 -39.35
C ASN A 46 53.36 7.30 -40.60
N GLN A 47 52.34 8.16 -40.44
CA GLN A 47 51.45 8.60 -41.53
C GLN A 47 50.78 7.45 -42.29
N ASP A 48 50.60 6.28 -41.65
CA ASP A 48 49.99 5.08 -42.21
C ASP A 48 48.47 5.16 -42.20
N LYS A 49 47.90 5.70 -43.29
CA LYS A 49 46.44 5.85 -43.43
C LYS A 49 45.70 4.49 -43.42
N PRO A 50 46.17 3.43 -44.11
CA PRO A 50 45.55 2.11 -44.01
C PRO A 50 45.45 1.57 -42.60
N TYR A 51 46.51 1.71 -41.79
CA TYR A 51 46.52 1.29 -40.39
C TYR A 51 45.48 2.10 -39.53
N ILE A 52 45.43 3.41 -39.73
CA ILE A 52 44.42 4.24 -39.04
C ILE A 52 43.01 3.77 -39.37
N VAL A 53 42.71 3.54 -40.64
CA VAL A 53 41.37 3.07 -41.06
C VAL A 53 41.08 1.70 -40.45
N LYS A 54 42.02 0.76 -40.46
CA LYS A 54 41.88 -0.55 -39.83
C LYS A 54 41.57 -0.44 -38.33
N MET A 55 42.30 0.40 -37.57
CA MET A 55 42.08 0.60 -36.15
C MET A 55 40.75 1.32 -35.86
N CYS A 56 40.30 2.23 -36.73
CA CYS A 56 38.96 2.80 -36.65
C CYS A 56 37.86 1.73 -36.79
N PHE A 57 38.03 0.77 -37.70
CA PHE A 57 37.12 -0.36 -37.80
C PHE A 57 37.14 -1.24 -36.55
N VAL A 58 38.30 -1.43 -35.90
CA VAL A 58 38.40 -2.12 -34.61
C VAL A 58 37.62 -1.36 -33.50
N LEU A 59 37.74 -0.03 -33.45
CA LEU A 59 36.95 0.78 -32.49
C LEU A 59 35.45 0.65 -32.74
N ILE A 60 35.04 0.70 -34.01
CA ILE A 60 33.62 0.50 -34.39
C ILE A 60 33.16 -0.91 -33.96
N ALA A 61 33.96 -1.94 -34.23
CA ALA A 61 33.64 -3.30 -33.82
C ALA A 61 33.51 -3.45 -32.30
N LEU A 62 34.45 -2.90 -31.53
CA LEU A 62 34.39 -2.87 -30.06
C LEU A 62 33.13 -2.14 -29.57
N GLY A 63 32.78 -1.02 -30.23
CA GLY A 63 31.56 -0.27 -29.91
C GLY A 63 30.28 -1.09 -30.20
N ILE A 64 30.22 -1.78 -31.35
CA ILE A 64 29.07 -2.63 -31.70
C ILE A 64 28.94 -3.80 -30.72
N ILE A 65 30.04 -4.51 -30.41
CA ILE A 65 30.05 -5.62 -29.46
C ILE A 65 29.62 -5.12 -28.07
N GLY A 66 30.17 -3.99 -27.63
CA GLY A 66 29.80 -3.34 -26.37
C GLY A 66 28.31 -2.99 -26.32
N LEU A 67 27.76 -2.44 -27.42
CA LEU A 67 26.35 -2.13 -27.55
C LEU A 67 25.47 -3.38 -27.41
N VAL A 68 25.80 -4.47 -28.12
CA VAL A 68 25.08 -5.75 -28.03
C VAL A 68 25.12 -6.31 -26.61
N CYS A 69 26.28 -6.28 -25.97
CA CYS A 69 26.44 -6.71 -24.57
C CYS A 69 25.61 -5.85 -23.63
N SER A 70 25.61 -4.52 -23.85
CA SER A 70 24.85 -3.57 -23.05
C SER A 70 23.34 -3.80 -23.15
N ILE A 71 22.80 -3.95 -24.37
CA ILE A 71 21.38 -4.22 -24.60
C ILE A 71 20.98 -5.56 -23.97
N THR A 72 21.78 -6.60 -24.16
CA THR A 72 21.54 -7.93 -23.61
C THR A 72 21.51 -7.90 -22.07
N ALA A 73 22.51 -7.25 -21.46
CA ALA A 73 22.57 -7.08 -20.01
C ALA A 73 21.37 -6.31 -19.47
N GLN A 74 20.99 -5.21 -20.17
CA GLN A 74 19.82 -4.39 -19.79
C GLN A 74 18.54 -5.21 -19.87
N TYR A 75 18.35 -6.02 -20.90
CA TYR A 75 17.19 -6.89 -21.06
C TYR A 75 17.08 -7.89 -19.90
N PHE A 76 18.15 -8.63 -19.59
CA PHE A 76 18.13 -9.60 -18.49
C PHE A 76 17.96 -8.94 -17.12
N ALA A 77 18.61 -7.79 -16.86
CA ALA A 77 18.43 -7.06 -15.62
C ALA A 77 17.00 -6.55 -15.45
N ALA A 78 16.41 -5.99 -16.51
CA ALA A 78 15.03 -5.52 -16.49
C ALA A 78 14.04 -6.66 -16.30
N LYS A 79 14.22 -7.80 -16.99
CA LYS A 79 13.39 -8.99 -16.86
C LYS A 79 13.40 -9.54 -15.43
N ALA A 80 14.60 -9.71 -14.84
CA ALA A 80 14.73 -10.17 -13.46
C ALA A 80 14.10 -9.18 -12.47
N ALA A 81 14.39 -7.88 -12.60
CA ALA A 81 13.87 -6.86 -11.69
C ALA A 81 12.34 -6.74 -11.76
N THR A 82 11.77 -6.76 -12.97
CA THR A 82 10.31 -6.71 -13.16
C THR A 82 9.66 -7.99 -12.63
N GLY A 83 10.24 -9.15 -12.89
CA GLY A 83 9.73 -10.43 -12.40
C GLY A 83 9.71 -10.50 -10.87
N VAL A 84 10.79 -10.05 -10.21
CA VAL A 84 10.86 -9.94 -8.75
C VAL A 84 9.79 -8.97 -8.23
N GLY A 85 9.64 -7.79 -8.85
CA GLY A 85 8.62 -6.81 -8.46
C GLY A 85 7.19 -7.38 -8.58
N THR A 86 6.91 -8.12 -9.66
CA THR A 86 5.62 -8.80 -9.87
C THR A 86 5.39 -9.89 -8.84
N GLY A 87 6.39 -10.73 -8.55
CA GLY A 87 6.30 -11.78 -7.55
C GLY A 87 6.04 -11.24 -6.14
N ILE A 88 6.77 -10.19 -5.75
CA ILE A 88 6.53 -9.53 -4.44
C ILE A 88 5.13 -8.93 -4.36
N ARG A 89 4.64 -8.27 -5.44
CA ARG A 89 3.26 -7.72 -5.46
C ARG A 89 2.22 -8.82 -5.30
N HIS A 90 2.37 -9.91 -6.03
CA HIS A 90 1.44 -11.03 -5.94
C HIS A 90 1.42 -11.61 -4.53
N GLY A 91 2.60 -11.98 -3.99
CA GLY A 91 2.68 -12.54 -2.65
C GLY A 91 2.21 -11.59 -1.54
N LEU A 92 2.50 -10.29 -1.67
CA LEU A 92 2.03 -9.29 -0.71
C LEU A 92 0.51 -9.12 -0.79
N PHE A 93 -0.07 -9.08 -2.00
CA PHE A 93 -1.51 -8.97 -2.17
C PHE A 93 -2.25 -10.20 -1.63
N GLU A 94 -1.78 -11.41 -1.96
CA GLU A 94 -2.33 -12.66 -1.41
C GLU A 94 -2.27 -12.68 0.12
N HIS A 95 -1.17 -12.19 0.69
CA HIS A 95 -1.01 -12.11 2.14
C HIS A 95 -1.97 -11.11 2.78
N ILE A 96 -2.15 -9.91 2.19
CA ILE A 96 -3.10 -8.89 2.65
C ILE A 96 -4.54 -9.39 2.59
N GLN A 97 -4.91 -10.20 1.59
CA GLN A 97 -6.25 -10.79 1.51
C GLN A 97 -6.57 -11.77 2.65
N LYS A 98 -5.55 -12.30 3.32
CA LYS A 98 -5.69 -13.17 4.49
C LYS A 98 -5.79 -12.40 5.82
N PHE A 99 -5.60 -11.09 5.80
CA PHE A 99 -5.71 -10.26 7.00
C PHE A 99 -7.14 -10.17 7.50
N THR A 100 -7.27 -10.14 8.81
CA THR A 100 -8.52 -9.81 9.49
C THR A 100 -8.68 -8.29 9.56
N PHE A 101 -9.82 -7.83 10.04
CA PHE A 101 -10.03 -6.40 10.25
C PHE A 101 -9.03 -5.81 11.26
N THR A 102 -8.60 -6.59 12.25
CA THR A 102 -7.61 -6.18 13.25
C THR A 102 -6.29 -5.74 12.61
N GLU A 103 -5.71 -6.56 11.71
CA GLU A 103 -4.47 -6.20 11.02
C GLU A 103 -4.68 -5.04 10.02
N MET A 104 -5.84 -5.02 9.35
CA MET A 104 -6.18 -3.94 8.44
C MET A 104 -6.27 -2.58 9.14
N ASP A 105 -6.85 -2.55 10.35
CA ASP A 105 -6.97 -1.33 11.15
C ASP A 105 -5.61 -0.88 11.70
N GLN A 106 -4.77 -1.82 12.18
CA GLN A 106 -3.43 -1.52 12.69
C GLN A 106 -2.49 -0.97 11.62
N LEU A 107 -2.48 -1.58 10.44
CA LEU A 107 -1.58 -1.18 9.36
C LEU A 107 -2.08 0.03 8.58
N GLY A 108 -3.38 0.16 8.45
CA GLY A 108 -4.06 1.19 7.69
C GLY A 108 -3.95 0.99 6.17
N THR A 109 -5.04 1.21 5.46
CA THR A 109 -5.15 0.99 4.00
C THR A 109 -4.16 1.83 3.21
N SER A 110 -3.91 3.08 3.62
CA SER A 110 -2.96 3.99 2.93
C SER A 110 -1.52 3.46 2.99
N THR A 111 -1.12 2.88 4.14
CA THR A 111 0.18 2.23 4.30
C THR A 111 0.30 1.05 3.35
N LEU A 112 -0.69 0.15 3.33
CA LEU A 112 -0.68 -1.02 2.47
C LEU A 112 -0.59 -0.64 0.98
N ILE A 113 -1.33 0.37 0.54
CA ILE A 113 -1.24 0.90 -0.84
C ILE A 113 0.19 1.38 -1.13
N THR A 114 0.82 2.12 -0.22
CA THR A 114 2.19 2.61 -0.39
C THR A 114 3.19 1.45 -0.51
N ARG A 115 3.03 0.37 0.30
CA ARG A 115 3.87 -0.83 0.21
C ARG A 115 3.71 -1.52 -1.15
N MET A 116 2.44 -1.68 -1.61
CA MET A 116 2.12 -2.34 -2.89
C MET A 116 2.63 -1.57 -4.12
N THR A 117 2.74 -0.26 -4.03
CA THR A 117 3.09 0.62 -5.17
C THR A 117 4.51 1.16 -5.06
N SER A 118 4.71 2.20 -4.27
CA SER A 118 5.96 2.96 -4.20
C SER A 118 7.14 2.11 -3.70
N ASP A 119 6.94 1.34 -2.61
CA ASP A 119 8.03 0.57 -2.03
C ASP A 119 8.49 -0.56 -2.96
N ILE A 120 7.56 -1.29 -3.59
CA ILE A 120 7.92 -2.36 -4.54
C ILE A 120 8.60 -1.79 -5.78
N ASN A 121 8.15 -0.63 -6.29
CA ASN A 121 8.82 0.03 -7.41
C ASN A 121 10.26 0.43 -7.06
N GLN A 122 10.51 0.89 -5.84
CA GLN A 122 11.86 1.22 -5.37
C GLN A 122 12.73 -0.04 -5.21
N ILE A 123 12.17 -1.16 -4.74
CA ILE A 123 12.85 -2.46 -4.68
C ILE A 123 13.21 -2.92 -6.09
N GLN A 124 12.27 -2.88 -7.04
CA GLN A 124 12.48 -3.24 -8.43
C GLN A 124 13.60 -2.43 -9.07
N SER A 125 13.60 -1.11 -8.85
CA SER A 125 14.65 -0.20 -9.34
C SER A 125 16.00 -0.53 -8.72
N GLY A 126 16.05 -0.81 -7.41
CA GLY A 126 17.25 -1.23 -6.71
C GLY A 126 17.84 -2.52 -7.26
N VAL A 127 17.01 -3.55 -7.48
CA VAL A 127 17.43 -4.83 -8.09
C VAL A 127 18.01 -4.61 -9.48
N ASN A 128 17.34 -3.80 -10.32
CA ASN A 128 17.83 -3.49 -11.67
C ASN A 128 19.23 -2.83 -11.62
N LEU A 129 19.39 -1.83 -10.75
CA LEU A 129 20.67 -1.12 -10.61
C LEU A 129 21.78 -2.03 -10.06
N VAL A 130 21.47 -2.88 -9.09
CA VAL A 130 22.46 -3.85 -8.55
C VAL A 130 22.93 -4.78 -9.67
N LEU A 131 22.04 -5.39 -10.43
CA LEU A 131 22.41 -6.33 -11.49
C LEU A 131 23.23 -5.67 -12.62
N ARG A 132 23.12 -4.35 -12.80
CA ARG A 132 23.82 -3.63 -13.87
C ARG A 132 25.14 -2.97 -13.42
N LEU A 133 25.18 -2.42 -12.22
CA LEU A 133 26.28 -1.52 -11.84
C LEU A 133 27.15 -2.06 -10.70
N PHE A 134 26.63 -2.96 -9.86
CA PHE A 134 27.31 -3.40 -8.65
C PHE A 134 28.68 -4.06 -8.92
N LEU A 135 28.75 -4.90 -9.94
CA LEU A 135 30.02 -5.52 -10.34
C LEU A 135 30.77 -4.69 -11.39
N ARG A 136 30.04 -3.97 -12.28
CA ARG A 136 30.65 -3.20 -13.36
C ARG A 136 31.52 -2.06 -12.85
N SER A 137 31.02 -1.22 -11.94
CA SER A 137 31.75 -0.02 -11.52
C SER A 137 33.07 -0.33 -10.79
N PRO A 138 33.12 -1.25 -9.80
CA PRO A 138 34.41 -1.67 -9.25
C PRO A 138 35.31 -2.30 -10.29
N PHE A 139 34.77 -3.13 -11.19
CA PHE A 139 35.54 -3.80 -12.24
C PHE A 139 36.24 -2.78 -13.18
N ILE A 140 35.56 -1.71 -13.57
CA ILE A 140 36.19 -0.66 -14.40
C ILE A 140 37.26 0.11 -13.60
N VAL A 141 36.96 0.47 -12.34
CA VAL A 141 37.92 1.24 -11.52
C VAL A 141 39.23 0.44 -11.32
N PHE A 142 39.11 -0.80 -10.89
CA PHE A 142 40.28 -1.67 -10.70
C PHE A 142 40.90 -2.11 -12.05
N GLY A 143 40.06 -2.37 -13.06
CA GLY A 143 40.52 -2.72 -14.41
C GLY A 143 41.30 -1.58 -15.06
N ALA A 144 40.83 -0.35 -14.99
CA ALA A 144 41.54 0.82 -15.51
C ALA A 144 42.89 1.03 -14.78
N MET A 145 42.93 0.79 -13.45
CA MET A 145 44.16 0.85 -12.70
C MET A 145 45.14 -0.26 -13.15
N ILE A 146 44.69 -1.50 -13.30
CA ILE A 146 45.54 -2.62 -13.78
C ILE A 146 46.03 -2.29 -15.20
N MET A 147 45.17 -1.81 -16.10
CA MET A 147 45.57 -1.43 -17.45
C MET A 147 46.59 -0.28 -17.43
N ALA A 148 46.48 0.69 -16.52
CA ALA A 148 47.47 1.75 -16.37
C ALA A 148 48.83 1.16 -15.94
N PHE A 149 48.87 0.16 -15.05
CA PHE A 149 50.12 -0.55 -14.65
C PHE A 149 50.75 -1.35 -15.79
N THR A 150 49.94 -1.89 -16.73
CA THR A 150 50.47 -2.56 -17.93
C THR A 150 51.10 -1.60 -18.94
N VAL A 151 50.67 -0.33 -18.91
CA VAL A 151 51.22 0.73 -19.80
C VAL A 151 52.55 1.24 -19.21
N ASP A 152 52.54 1.76 -18.00
CA ASP A 152 53.75 2.20 -17.29
C ASP A 152 53.55 2.24 -15.79
N VAL A 153 54.49 1.57 -15.06
CA VAL A 153 54.39 1.44 -13.60
C VAL A 153 54.55 2.78 -12.87
N LYS A 154 55.45 3.66 -13.33
CA LYS A 154 55.71 4.96 -12.67
C LYS A 154 54.55 5.93 -12.86
N ALA A 155 53.99 5.99 -14.06
CA ALA A 155 52.80 6.80 -14.33
C ALA A 155 51.56 6.23 -13.60
N ALA A 156 51.45 4.90 -13.46
CA ALA A 156 50.35 4.25 -12.74
C ALA A 156 50.32 4.58 -11.23
N LEU A 157 51.44 4.95 -10.62
CA LEU A 157 51.45 5.41 -9.22
C LEU A 157 50.58 6.62 -8.95
N VAL A 158 50.36 7.46 -9.97
CA VAL A 158 49.40 8.58 -9.88
C VAL A 158 47.97 8.07 -9.56
N PHE A 159 47.56 6.92 -10.15
CA PHE A 159 46.28 6.32 -9.89
C PHE A 159 46.14 5.80 -8.45
N VAL A 160 47.22 5.24 -7.91
CA VAL A 160 47.26 4.70 -6.53
C VAL A 160 47.00 5.80 -5.50
N VAL A 161 47.40 7.05 -5.79
CA VAL A 161 47.14 8.20 -4.92
C VAL A 161 45.76 8.80 -5.21
N THR A 162 45.42 8.93 -6.49
CA THR A 162 44.20 9.62 -6.92
C THR A 162 42.94 8.87 -6.57
N ILE A 163 42.90 7.53 -6.73
CA ILE A 163 41.69 6.73 -6.47
C ILE A 163 41.27 6.80 -4.99
N PRO A 164 42.15 6.60 -3.99
CA PRO A 164 41.78 6.77 -2.58
C PRO A 164 41.32 8.21 -2.26
N LEU A 165 42.00 9.22 -2.83
CA LEU A 165 41.68 10.62 -2.59
C LEU A 165 40.29 10.98 -3.17
N LEU A 166 39.98 10.54 -4.38
CA LEU A 166 38.65 10.67 -4.98
C LEU A 166 37.58 9.94 -4.17
N SER A 167 37.89 8.70 -3.76
CA SER A 167 36.99 7.91 -2.93
C SER A 167 36.69 8.62 -1.61
N LEU A 168 37.70 9.18 -0.94
CA LEU A 168 37.53 9.92 0.30
C LEU A 168 36.57 11.11 0.13
N ILE A 169 36.71 11.87 -0.96
CA ILE A 169 35.83 13.03 -1.22
C ILE A 169 34.42 12.55 -1.58
N VAL A 170 34.27 11.65 -2.54
CA VAL A 170 32.95 11.21 -3.01
C VAL A 170 32.15 10.55 -1.87
N PHE A 171 32.75 9.59 -1.17
CA PHE A 171 32.09 8.92 -0.05
C PHE A 171 31.99 9.81 1.18
N GLY A 172 32.96 10.68 1.45
CA GLY A 172 32.92 11.65 2.54
C GLY A 172 31.75 12.61 2.40
N ILE A 173 31.60 13.25 1.25
CA ILE A 173 30.46 14.14 0.97
C ILE A 173 29.14 13.35 1.02
N MET A 174 29.09 12.14 0.47
CA MET A 174 27.91 11.30 0.52
C MET A 174 27.49 10.99 1.96
N LEU A 175 28.41 10.57 2.82
CA LEU A 175 28.12 10.24 4.21
C LEU A 175 27.65 11.45 5.01
N VAL A 176 28.18 12.64 4.74
CA VAL A 176 27.75 13.90 5.37
C VAL A 176 26.37 14.32 4.87
N THR A 177 26.11 14.22 3.57
CA THR A 177 24.85 14.69 2.98
C THR A 177 23.67 13.74 3.21
N MET A 178 23.88 12.44 3.37
CA MET A 178 22.80 11.46 3.61
C MET A 178 21.89 11.81 4.81
N PRO A 179 22.41 12.09 6.03
CA PRO A 179 21.55 12.48 7.14
C PRO A 179 20.86 13.83 6.93
N MET A 180 21.51 14.73 6.20
CA MET A 180 20.94 16.04 5.87
C MET A 180 19.76 15.92 4.89
N TYR A 181 19.85 15.06 3.89
CA TYR A 181 18.71 14.76 3.00
C TYR A 181 17.53 14.14 3.75
N LYS A 182 17.78 13.34 4.80
CA LYS A 182 16.69 12.85 5.68
C LYS A 182 15.98 14.00 6.39
N LYS A 183 16.72 14.99 6.88
CA LYS A 183 16.15 16.20 7.49
C LYS A 183 15.33 17.00 6.48
N VAL A 184 15.87 17.26 5.29
CA VAL A 184 15.13 17.91 4.18
C VAL A 184 13.82 17.17 3.87
N GLN A 185 13.84 15.83 3.89
CA GLN A 185 12.61 15.04 3.67
C GLN A 185 11.59 15.26 4.80
N ALA A 186 12.03 15.31 6.05
CA ALA A 186 11.15 15.57 7.19
C ALA A 186 10.55 16.99 7.12
N ASP A 187 11.35 17.99 6.73
CA ASP A 187 10.87 19.38 6.54
C ASP A 187 9.87 19.45 5.37
N LEU A 188 10.10 18.70 4.27
CA LEU A 188 9.15 18.57 3.16
C LEU A 188 7.82 17.95 3.61
N ASP A 189 7.87 16.93 4.46
CA ASP A 189 6.66 16.29 5.00
C ASP A 189 5.82 17.28 5.82
N GLN A 190 6.45 18.24 6.53
CA GLN A 190 5.75 19.32 7.24
C GLN A 190 5.06 20.30 6.26
N VAL A 191 5.72 20.67 5.16
CA VAL A 191 5.11 21.50 4.12
C VAL A 191 3.92 20.78 3.47
N LEU A 192 4.06 19.49 3.19
CA LEU A 192 2.98 18.66 2.63
C LEU A 192 1.82 18.51 3.62
N LEU A 193 2.10 18.39 4.91
CA LEU A 193 1.08 18.35 5.95
C LEU A 193 0.27 19.65 5.99
N ALA A 194 0.96 20.80 6.07
CA ALA A 194 0.32 22.12 6.03
C ALA A 194 -0.53 22.29 4.76
N THR A 195 0.00 21.89 3.60
CA THR A 195 -0.75 21.95 2.32
C THR A 195 -2.01 21.09 2.37
N ARG A 196 -1.91 19.85 2.88
CA ARG A 196 -3.07 18.92 2.99
C ARG A 196 -4.12 19.47 3.94
N GLU A 197 -3.71 19.96 5.11
CA GLU A 197 -4.62 20.58 6.10
C GLU A 197 -5.35 21.78 5.48
N ASN A 198 -4.63 22.66 4.79
CA ASN A 198 -5.20 23.82 4.13
C ASN A 198 -6.20 23.46 3.02
N LEU A 199 -5.88 22.47 2.18
CA LEU A 199 -6.78 22.05 1.10
C LEU A 199 -8.03 21.33 1.62
N THR A 200 -7.88 20.48 2.63
CA THR A 200 -9.03 19.77 3.24
C THR A 200 -9.87 20.68 4.13
N GLY A 201 -9.23 21.59 4.85
CA GLY A 201 -9.83 22.58 5.73
C GLY A 201 -10.21 23.90 5.09
N ALA A 202 -10.13 24.07 3.77
CA ALA A 202 -10.31 25.34 3.08
C ALA A 202 -11.62 26.07 3.42
N ARG A 203 -12.71 25.33 3.63
CA ARG A 203 -14.02 25.89 4.05
C ARG A 203 -13.95 26.45 5.48
N VAL A 204 -13.27 25.76 6.37
CA VAL A 204 -13.09 26.18 7.78
C VAL A 204 -12.21 27.42 7.84
N ILE A 205 -11.07 27.42 7.14
CA ILE A 205 -10.13 28.53 7.08
C ILE A 205 -10.87 29.80 6.62
N ARG A 206 -11.67 29.72 5.55
CA ARG A 206 -12.47 30.84 5.04
C ARG A 206 -13.59 31.26 5.98
N ALA A 207 -14.27 30.29 6.62
CA ALA A 207 -15.35 30.60 7.57
C ALA A 207 -14.86 31.38 8.81
N PHE A 208 -13.57 31.18 9.18
CA PHE A 208 -12.96 31.86 10.31
C PHE A 208 -11.99 32.97 9.94
N ASN A 209 -11.88 33.33 8.64
CA ASN A 209 -10.96 34.35 8.09
C ASN A 209 -9.50 34.15 8.53
N LYS A 210 -9.02 32.89 8.43
CA LYS A 210 -7.67 32.49 8.87
C LYS A 210 -6.67 32.29 7.72
N GLU A 211 -6.98 32.83 6.51
CA GLU A 211 -6.14 32.67 5.34
C GLU A 211 -4.74 33.25 5.53
N GLU A 212 -4.65 34.42 6.18
CA GLU A 212 -3.37 35.09 6.42
C GLU A 212 -2.50 34.32 7.42
N ASP A 213 -3.11 33.81 8.50
CA ASP A 213 -2.39 33.02 9.50
C ASP A 213 -1.85 31.72 8.91
N GLU A 214 -2.67 31.02 8.10
CA GLU A 214 -2.25 29.79 7.42
C GLU A 214 -1.22 30.05 6.32
N THR A 215 -1.30 31.18 5.63
CA THR A 215 -0.26 31.59 4.66
C THR A 215 1.07 31.80 5.37
N LYS A 216 1.10 32.49 6.50
CA LYS A 216 2.32 32.70 7.30
C LYS A 216 2.88 31.37 7.83
N ARG A 217 2.00 30.46 8.29
CA ARG A 217 2.41 29.12 8.73
C ARG A 217 3.07 28.32 7.61
N PHE A 218 2.46 28.34 6.42
CA PHE A 218 3.02 27.69 5.23
C PHE A 218 4.35 28.31 4.81
N GLU A 219 4.43 29.64 4.75
CA GLU A 219 5.66 30.36 4.39
C GLU A 219 6.81 30.03 5.34
N ASN A 220 6.54 29.96 6.65
CA ASN A 220 7.55 29.58 7.65
C ASN A 220 8.05 28.14 7.44
N ALA A 221 7.15 27.19 7.25
CA ALA A 221 7.53 25.80 6.96
C ALA A 221 8.32 25.68 5.65
N ASN A 222 7.90 26.42 4.61
CA ASN A 222 8.57 26.45 3.32
C ASN A 222 9.95 27.13 3.40
N GLN A 223 10.10 28.17 4.24
CA GLN A 223 11.39 28.83 4.46
C GLN A 223 12.39 27.89 5.14
N ILE A 224 11.95 27.15 6.19
CA ILE A 224 12.77 26.13 6.86
C ILE A 224 13.25 25.07 5.87
N LEU A 225 12.34 24.54 5.04
CA LEU A 225 12.66 23.58 3.98
C LEU A 225 13.67 24.18 2.99
N THR A 226 13.44 25.43 2.56
CA THR A 226 14.30 26.13 1.60
C THR A 226 15.72 26.29 2.13
N ASP A 227 15.87 26.69 3.40
CA ASP A 227 17.18 26.87 4.02
C ASP A 227 17.91 25.54 4.21
N ALA A 228 17.19 24.48 4.60
CA ALA A 228 17.73 23.13 4.67
C ALA A 228 18.20 22.63 3.29
N GLN A 229 17.39 22.83 2.23
CA GLN A 229 17.76 22.48 0.85
C GLN A 229 18.97 23.25 0.35
N LYS A 230 19.02 24.57 0.57
CA LYS A 230 20.18 25.41 0.21
C LYS A 230 21.45 24.96 0.91
N TYR A 231 21.36 24.61 2.19
CA TYR A 231 22.52 24.14 2.97
C TYR A 231 23.05 22.80 2.44
N VAL A 232 22.16 21.83 2.23
CA VAL A 232 22.54 20.55 1.60
C VAL A 232 23.06 20.74 0.19
N GLY A 233 22.41 21.64 -0.59
CA GLY A 233 22.81 21.96 -1.95
C GLY A 233 24.22 22.55 -2.03
N ARG A 234 24.61 23.40 -1.09
CA ARG A 234 25.98 23.96 -1.02
C ARG A 234 27.02 22.85 -0.79
N ILE A 235 26.76 21.92 0.15
CA ILE A 235 27.70 20.83 0.46
C ILE A 235 27.75 19.82 -0.70
N SER A 236 26.62 19.36 -1.19
CA SER A 236 26.58 18.43 -2.32
C SER A 236 27.10 19.04 -3.62
N GLY A 237 26.88 20.35 -3.83
CA GLY A 237 27.40 21.09 -4.96
C GLY A 237 28.94 21.20 -4.99
N MET A 238 29.61 21.06 -3.84
CA MET A 238 31.08 21.03 -3.78
C MET A 238 31.67 19.74 -4.33
N MET A 239 30.88 18.67 -4.49
CA MET A 239 31.36 17.38 -4.97
C MET A 239 32.01 17.51 -6.35
N ASN A 240 31.35 18.13 -7.31
CA ASN A 240 31.88 18.29 -8.67
C ASN A 240 33.15 19.16 -8.72
N PRO A 241 33.21 20.39 -8.17
CA PRO A 241 34.44 21.17 -8.15
C PRO A 241 35.62 20.44 -7.51
N LEU A 242 35.42 19.81 -6.35
CA LEU A 242 36.49 19.08 -5.64
C LEU A 242 36.99 17.87 -6.43
N THR A 243 36.07 17.08 -6.99
CA THR A 243 36.47 15.94 -7.84
C THR A 243 37.17 16.37 -9.10
N TYR A 244 36.74 17.47 -9.75
CA TYR A 244 37.43 18.04 -10.92
C TYR A 244 38.82 18.57 -10.59
N ILE A 245 39.03 19.23 -9.45
CA ILE A 245 40.34 19.67 -9.03
C ILE A 245 41.30 18.50 -8.91
N ILE A 246 40.85 17.40 -8.26
CA ILE A 246 41.71 16.22 -8.09
C ILE A 246 42.00 15.53 -9.42
N VAL A 247 40.98 15.33 -10.27
CA VAL A 247 41.17 14.66 -11.56
C VAL A 247 42.02 15.47 -12.49
N ASN A 248 41.79 16.79 -12.60
CA ASN A 248 42.64 17.67 -13.42
C ASN A 248 44.05 17.74 -12.85
N GLY A 249 44.22 17.80 -11.52
CA GLY A 249 45.54 17.73 -10.89
C GLY A 249 46.25 16.40 -11.22
N ALA A 250 45.54 15.29 -11.18
CA ALA A 250 46.06 13.96 -11.57
C ALA A 250 46.39 13.92 -13.08
N ILE A 251 45.58 14.51 -13.94
CA ILE A 251 45.83 14.60 -15.38
C ILE A 251 47.09 15.45 -15.63
N ILE A 252 47.27 16.58 -14.94
CA ILE A 252 48.47 17.43 -15.04
C ILE A 252 49.70 16.62 -14.59
N ALA A 253 49.61 15.88 -13.46
CA ALA A 253 50.67 15.01 -12.99
C ALA A 253 51.00 13.92 -14.01
N LEU A 254 49.97 13.29 -14.61
CA LEU A 254 50.14 12.27 -15.66
C LEU A 254 50.80 12.86 -16.91
N ILE A 255 50.43 14.05 -17.32
CA ILE A 255 51.06 14.74 -18.45
C ILE A 255 52.51 15.04 -18.15
N TYR A 256 52.81 15.57 -16.96
CA TYR A 256 54.18 15.87 -16.56
C TYR A 256 55.05 14.62 -16.49
N VAL A 257 54.62 13.61 -15.74
CA VAL A 257 55.33 12.30 -15.65
C VAL A 257 55.43 11.65 -17.03
N GLY A 258 54.34 11.68 -17.80
CA GLY A 258 54.26 11.14 -19.15
C GLY A 258 55.24 11.85 -20.09
N ALA A 259 55.34 13.19 -20.07
CA ALA A 259 56.26 13.96 -20.90
C ALA A 259 57.71 13.60 -20.60
N VAL A 260 58.10 13.54 -19.32
CA VAL A 260 59.45 13.09 -18.89
C VAL A 260 59.73 11.68 -19.36
N ARG A 261 58.74 10.76 -19.27
CA ARG A 261 58.92 9.35 -19.69
C ARG A 261 58.97 9.19 -21.21
N VAL A 262 58.26 10.06 -21.96
CA VAL A 262 58.32 10.10 -23.43
C VAL A 262 59.70 10.60 -23.89
N ASP A 263 60.22 11.65 -23.24
CA ASP A 263 61.56 12.19 -23.55
C ASP A 263 62.69 11.18 -23.34
N ILE A 264 62.57 10.35 -22.31
CA ILE A 264 63.51 9.23 -22.02
C ILE A 264 63.31 8.04 -22.98
N GLY A 265 62.18 7.98 -23.71
CA GLY A 265 61.84 6.90 -24.64
C GLY A 265 61.16 5.70 -24.00
N ASP A 266 60.74 5.78 -22.74
CA ASP A 266 60.06 4.67 -22.00
C ASP A 266 58.54 4.63 -22.28
N LEU A 267 57.93 5.73 -22.66
CA LEU A 267 56.52 5.87 -23.02
C LEU A 267 56.34 6.49 -24.40
N THR A 268 55.17 6.23 -25.02
CA THR A 268 54.72 6.89 -26.25
C THR A 268 53.64 7.96 -25.99
N GLN A 269 53.43 8.86 -26.92
CA GLN A 269 52.44 9.91 -26.79
C GLN A 269 51.01 9.34 -26.67
N GLY A 270 50.71 8.30 -27.45
CA GLY A 270 49.40 7.64 -27.41
C GLY A 270 49.14 6.90 -26.07
N GLN A 271 50.19 6.34 -25.47
CA GLN A 271 50.12 5.72 -24.15
C GLN A 271 49.76 6.77 -23.06
N VAL A 272 50.33 7.98 -23.13
CA VAL A 272 49.93 9.07 -22.21
C VAL A 272 48.46 9.44 -22.38
N VAL A 273 47.97 9.50 -23.60
CA VAL A 273 46.53 9.74 -23.88
C VAL A 273 45.66 8.64 -23.34
N ALA A 274 46.10 7.37 -23.46
CA ALA A 274 45.39 6.24 -22.88
C ALA A 274 45.25 6.35 -21.35
N LEU A 275 46.33 6.72 -20.65
CA LEU A 275 46.35 6.93 -19.20
C LEU A 275 45.38 8.05 -18.77
N ILE A 276 45.32 9.17 -19.51
CA ILE A 276 44.35 10.24 -19.26
C ILE A 276 42.90 9.77 -19.42
N ASN A 277 42.63 8.94 -20.44
CA ASN A 277 41.30 8.36 -20.64
C ASN A 277 40.90 7.41 -19.49
N TYR A 278 41.82 6.56 -19.01
CA TYR A 278 41.57 5.71 -17.84
C TYR A 278 41.27 6.52 -16.59
N MET A 279 41.99 7.63 -16.34
CA MET A 279 41.74 8.51 -15.21
C MET A 279 40.32 9.10 -15.26
N SER A 280 39.90 9.55 -16.44
CA SER A 280 38.57 10.13 -16.66
C SER A 280 37.46 9.09 -16.45
N GLN A 281 37.65 7.83 -16.89
CA GLN A 281 36.70 6.74 -16.67
C GLN A 281 36.52 6.42 -15.18
N ILE A 282 37.60 6.41 -14.40
CA ILE A 282 37.56 6.13 -12.95
C ILE A 282 36.67 7.15 -12.23
N LEU A 283 36.78 8.45 -12.54
CA LEU A 283 35.93 9.47 -11.94
C LEU A 283 34.44 9.17 -12.16
N VAL A 284 34.08 8.93 -13.43
CA VAL A 284 32.68 8.65 -13.80
C VAL A 284 32.13 7.43 -13.06
N GLU A 285 32.93 6.37 -12.96
CA GLU A 285 32.49 5.14 -12.31
C GLU A 285 32.43 5.25 -10.78
N LEU A 286 33.31 6.03 -10.13
CA LEU A 286 33.20 6.29 -8.70
C LEU A 286 31.92 7.07 -8.33
N VAL A 287 31.54 8.06 -9.14
CA VAL A 287 30.29 8.81 -8.95
C VAL A 287 29.07 7.89 -9.15
N LYS A 288 29.10 7.03 -10.18
CA LYS A 288 28.02 6.02 -10.39
C LYS A 288 27.92 5.06 -9.22
N LEU A 289 29.03 4.61 -8.66
CA LEU A 289 29.08 3.71 -7.51
C LEU A 289 28.46 4.36 -6.26
N ALA A 290 28.77 5.63 -5.99
CA ALA A 290 28.17 6.37 -4.89
C ALA A 290 26.63 6.46 -5.04
N ASN A 291 26.13 6.80 -6.22
CA ASN A 291 24.69 6.86 -6.50
C ASN A 291 24.01 5.48 -6.39
N LEU A 292 24.71 4.41 -6.78
CA LEU A 292 24.24 3.04 -6.60
C LEU A 292 24.03 2.72 -5.12
N ILE A 293 24.99 3.03 -4.26
CA ILE A 293 24.90 2.78 -2.81
C ILE A 293 23.67 3.46 -2.21
N ILE A 294 23.44 4.74 -2.58
CA ILE A 294 22.24 5.46 -2.13
C ILE A 294 20.95 4.75 -2.57
N SER A 295 20.89 4.34 -3.83
CA SER A 295 19.70 3.68 -4.39
C SER A 295 19.45 2.31 -3.77
N VAL A 296 20.49 1.52 -3.53
CA VAL A 296 20.42 0.22 -2.86
C VAL A 296 19.99 0.37 -1.40
N THR A 297 20.50 1.37 -0.69
CA THR A 297 20.10 1.66 0.69
C THR A 297 18.59 2.01 0.78
N LYS A 298 18.09 2.82 -0.16
CA LYS A 298 16.65 3.12 -0.25
C LYS A 298 15.83 1.86 -0.54
N ALA A 299 16.26 1.04 -1.50
CA ALA A 299 15.58 -0.20 -1.85
C ALA A 299 15.57 -1.20 -0.68
N ALA A 300 16.66 -1.32 0.07
CA ALA A 300 16.75 -2.15 1.26
C ALA A 300 15.78 -1.68 2.37
N ALA A 301 15.67 -0.38 2.59
CA ALA A 301 14.70 0.18 3.53
C ALA A 301 13.25 -0.12 3.11
N CYS A 302 12.93 0.00 1.81
CA CYS A 302 11.62 -0.36 1.27
C CYS A 302 11.33 -1.86 1.44
N LEU A 303 12.33 -2.71 1.19
CA LEU A 303 12.22 -4.16 1.38
C LEU A 303 11.91 -4.52 2.84
N ASN A 304 12.59 -3.91 3.81
CA ASN A 304 12.32 -4.14 5.22
C ASN A 304 10.88 -3.76 5.60
N ARG A 305 10.34 -2.67 5.03
CA ARG A 305 8.94 -2.28 5.26
C ARG A 305 7.94 -3.27 4.63
N VAL A 306 8.24 -3.82 3.46
CA VAL A 306 7.42 -4.88 2.85
C VAL A 306 7.54 -6.17 3.66
N GLU A 307 8.74 -6.56 4.08
CA GLU A 307 8.95 -7.73 4.95
C GLU A 307 8.21 -7.60 6.29
N SER A 308 8.11 -6.39 6.87
CA SER A 308 7.35 -6.19 8.11
C SER A 308 5.86 -6.49 7.93
N VAL A 309 5.27 -6.16 6.76
CA VAL A 309 3.86 -6.51 6.46
C VAL A 309 3.70 -8.01 6.23
N LEU A 310 4.63 -8.64 5.49
CA LEU A 310 4.63 -10.10 5.27
C LEU A 310 4.86 -10.92 6.55
N ALA A 311 5.46 -10.33 7.58
CA ALA A 311 5.69 -10.97 8.86
C ALA A 311 4.46 -10.96 9.79
N VAL A 312 3.48 -10.10 9.52
CA VAL A 312 2.23 -10.04 10.29
C VAL A 312 1.43 -11.31 10.00
N LYS A 313 1.13 -12.06 11.03
CA LYS A 313 0.28 -13.26 10.93
C LYS A 313 -1.16 -12.86 11.23
N PRO A 314 -2.14 -13.39 10.48
CA PRO A 314 -3.54 -13.26 10.84
C PRO A 314 -3.77 -13.74 12.28
N ASP A 315 -4.51 -12.98 13.05
CA ASP A 315 -4.73 -13.24 14.48
C ASP A 315 -5.81 -14.29 14.72
N MET A 316 -6.73 -14.46 13.76
CA MET A 316 -7.82 -15.41 13.84
C MET A 316 -7.42 -16.79 13.31
N ASN A 317 -7.72 -17.81 14.08
CA ASN A 317 -7.62 -19.19 13.62
C ASN A 317 -8.91 -19.59 12.91
N GLU A 318 -8.80 -20.26 11.76
CA GLU A 318 -9.96 -20.86 11.08
C GLU A 318 -10.51 -22.03 11.89
N GLY A 319 -11.85 -22.11 11.96
CA GLY A 319 -12.53 -23.27 12.48
C GLY A 319 -12.77 -24.33 11.39
N ASP A 320 -13.16 -25.53 11.82
CA ASP A 320 -13.37 -26.68 10.91
C ASP A 320 -14.85 -26.96 10.62
N VAL A 321 -15.76 -26.32 11.36
CA VAL A 321 -17.19 -26.59 11.28
C VAL A 321 -17.84 -25.79 10.15
N ARG A 322 -18.67 -26.46 9.35
CA ARG A 322 -19.53 -25.79 8.37
C ARG A 322 -20.94 -25.62 8.93
N TRP A 323 -21.48 -24.43 8.78
CA TRP A 323 -22.90 -24.18 9.00
C TRP A 323 -23.69 -24.90 7.91
N LYS A 324 -24.52 -25.84 8.30
CA LYS A 324 -25.43 -26.53 7.38
C LYS A 324 -26.79 -25.85 7.46
N SER A 325 -27.24 -25.27 6.37
CA SER A 325 -28.64 -24.86 6.24
C SER A 325 -29.53 -26.08 6.37
N ASN A 326 -30.37 -26.14 7.41
CA ASN A 326 -31.07 -27.33 7.79
C ASN A 326 -32.29 -27.61 6.90
N SER A 327 -32.20 -28.65 6.10
CA SER A 327 -33.27 -29.20 5.26
C SER A 327 -33.96 -30.45 5.82
N SER A 328 -33.85 -30.77 7.10
CA SER A 328 -34.59 -31.90 7.67
C SER A 328 -35.59 -31.47 8.74
N GLU A 329 -36.87 -31.72 8.43
CA GLU A 329 -38.07 -31.35 9.21
C GLU A 329 -38.27 -32.12 10.54
N THR A 330 -37.34 -32.97 10.96
CA THR A 330 -37.57 -33.94 12.03
C THR A 330 -37.21 -33.48 13.45
N ASP A 331 -36.80 -32.21 13.66
CA ASP A 331 -36.42 -31.75 15.01
C ASP A 331 -36.96 -30.33 15.33
N TRP A 332 -38.19 -30.07 14.98
CA TRP A 332 -38.85 -28.76 15.08
C TRP A 332 -38.89 -28.20 16.51
N ASP A 333 -39.16 -29.04 17.50
CA ASP A 333 -39.31 -28.65 18.91
C ASP A 333 -37.97 -28.32 19.61
N LEU A 334 -36.89 -28.98 19.23
CA LEU A 334 -35.53 -28.67 19.75
C LEU A 334 -34.93 -27.42 19.12
N LYS A 335 -35.23 -27.15 17.85
CA LYS A 335 -34.71 -25.98 17.10
C LYS A 335 -35.27 -24.64 17.58
N ASN A 336 -36.53 -24.60 18.02
CA ASN A 336 -37.12 -23.37 18.57
C ASN A 336 -36.61 -23.03 19.98
N LYS A 337 -35.84 -23.90 20.63
CA LYS A 337 -35.23 -23.63 21.94
C LYS A 337 -33.82 -23.07 21.89
N ILE A 338 -33.08 -23.29 20.78
CA ILE A 338 -31.72 -22.83 20.65
C ILE A 338 -31.74 -21.42 20.02
N PRO A 339 -31.16 -20.39 20.65
CA PRO A 339 -31.05 -19.07 20.07
C PRO A 339 -30.18 -19.12 18.82
N VAL A 340 -30.53 -18.30 17.82
CA VAL A 340 -29.72 -18.15 16.59
C VAL A 340 -28.42 -17.43 16.90
N VAL A 341 -28.46 -16.39 17.74
CA VAL A 341 -27.28 -15.67 18.22
C VAL A 341 -27.35 -15.57 19.74
N GLU A 342 -26.26 -15.91 20.42
CA GLU A 342 -26.13 -15.83 21.88
C GLU A 342 -24.78 -15.16 22.23
N PHE A 343 -24.82 -14.15 23.06
CA PHE A 343 -23.68 -13.50 23.68
C PHE A 343 -23.66 -13.85 25.17
N SER A 344 -22.56 -14.42 25.63
CA SER A 344 -22.36 -14.85 27.01
C SER A 344 -21.11 -14.21 27.58
N HIS A 345 -21.26 -13.20 28.46
CA HIS A 345 -20.20 -12.44 29.13
C HIS A 345 -19.15 -11.88 28.15
N VAL A 346 -19.62 -11.34 27.01
CA VAL A 346 -18.76 -10.90 25.92
C VAL A 346 -18.15 -9.53 26.20
N SER A 347 -16.83 -9.47 26.14
CA SER A 347 -16.06 -8.23 26.17
C SER A 347 -15.19 -8.10 24.94
N LEU A 348 -14.95 -6.85 24.49
CA LEU A 348 -14.11 -6.54 23.34
C LEU A 348 -13.22 -5.34 23.63
N THR A 349 -11.90 -5.54 23.51
CA THR A 349 -10.89 -4.48 23.49
C THR A 349 -10.13 -4.57 22.16
N TYR A 350 -10.14 -3.49 21.38
CA TYR A 350 -9.40 -3.46 20.12
C TYR A 350 -7.89 -3.47 20.37
N LYS A 351 -7.14 -4.19 19.55
CA LYS A 351 -5.68 -4.20 19.67
C LYS A 351 -5.10 -2.81 19.46
N GLY A 352 -4.28 -2.37 20.43
CA GLY A 352 -3.63 -1.05 20.39
C GLY A 352 -4.41 0.06 21.09
N THR A 353 -5.57 -0.24 21.69
CA THR A 353 -6.30 0.67 22.60
C THR A 353 -6.21 0.14 24.02
N SER A 354 -6.24 1.06 25.01
CA SER A 354 -6.34 0.71 26.43
C SER A 354 -7.79 0.54 26.88
N ASP A 355 -8.74 1.11 26.14
CA ASP A 355 -10.12 1.21 26.56
C ASP A 355 -10.95 0.05 26.01
N THR A 356 -11.75 -0.58 26.87
CA THR A 356 -12.65 -1.67 26.52
C THR A 356 -13.86 -1.10 25.77
N SER A 357 -14.08 -1.55 24.56
CA SER A 357 -15.20 -1.08 23.71
C SER A 357 -16.52 -1.77 24.02
N LEU A 358 -16.49 -2.98 24.58
CA LEU A 358 -17.67 -3.72 25.06
C LEU A 358 -17.29 -4.45 26.35
N SER A 359 -18.14 -4.38 27.37
CA SER A 359 -17.93 -5.05 28.66
C SER A 359 -19.15 -5.85 29.06
N ASP A 360 -18.95 -7.14 29.33
CA ASP A 360 -19.94 -8.06 29.89
C ASP A 360 -21.31 -8.06 29.18
N ILE A 361 -21.33 -8.18 27.86
CA ILE A 361 -22.54 -8.18 27.05
C ILE A 361 -23.20 -9.57 27.11
N ASN A 362 -24.49 -9.60 27.50
CA ASN A 362 -25.27 -10.82 27.69
C ASN A 362 -26.66 -10.68 27.03
N PHE A 363 -26.91 -11.37 25.92
CA PHE A 363 -28.25 -11.45 25.30
C PHE A 363 -28.39 -12.66 24.39
N CYS A 364 -29.63 -12.97 24.01
CA CYS A 364 -29.91 -13.98 23.00
C CYS A 364 -30.96 -13.48 22.00
N ALA A 365 -30.79 -13.87 20.72
CA ALA A 365 -31.72 -13.60 19.64
C ALA A 365 -32.28 -14.93 19.06
N LYS A 366 -33.60 -15.02 18.94
CA LYS A 366 -34.28 -16.17 18.35
C LYS A 366 -34.45 -16.01 16.84
N LYS A 367 -34.73 -17.11 16.17
CA LYS A 367 -34.96 -17.10 14.71
C LYS A 367 -36.13 -16.15 14.33
N GLY A 368 -35.91 -15.32 13.33
CA GLY A 368 -36.92 -14.39 12.80
C GLY A 368 -37.18 -13.16 13.67
N GLN A 369 -36.50 -13.00 14.81
CA GLN A 369 -36.60 -11.81 15.64
C GLN A 369 -35.87 -10.62 15.01
N THR A 370 -36.41 -9.43 15.28
CA THR A 370 -35.75 -8.15 15.02
C THR A 370 -35.16 -7.61 16.31
N ILE A 371 -33.85 -7.42 16.35
CA ILE A 371 -33.12 -6.87 17.50
C ILE A 371 -32.71 -5.43 17.16
N GLY A 372 -33.23 -4.47 17.88
CA GLY A 372 -32.83 -3.07 17.81
C GLY A 372 -31.62 -2.82 18.73
N ILE A 373 -30.63 -2.05 18.27
CA ILE A 373 -29.47 -1.65 19.07
C ILE A 373 -29.37 -0.13 19.04
N ILE A 374 -29.48 0.52 20.22
CA ILE A 374 -29.45 1.97 20.35
C ILE A 374 -28.46 2.40 21.45
N GLY A 375 -28.00 3.64 21.37
CA GLY A 375 -27.08 4.26 22.33
C GLY A 375 -26.40 5.47 21.73
N GLY A 376 -25.65 6.19 22.53
CA GLY A 376 -24.87 7.37 22.12
C GLY A 376 -23.81 7.05 21.06
N THR A 377 -23.22 8.09 20.47
CA THR A 377 -22.05 7.91 19.59
C THR A 377 -20.87 7.36 20.41
N GLY A 378 -20.21 6.31 19.92
CA GLY A 378 -19.12 5.67 20.64
C GLY A 378 -19.54 4.60 21.65
N SER A 379 -20.83 4.35 21.89
CA SER A 379 -21.33 3.37 22.86
C SER A 379 -21.07 1.88 22.52
N GLY A 380 -20.36 1.56 21.44
CA GLY A 380 -20.00 0.18 21.08
C GLY A 380 -20.99 -0.55 20.15
N LYS A 381 -22.02 0.12 19.60
CA LYS A 381 -23.05 -0.51 18.74
C LYS A 381 -22.49 -1.29 17.54
N SER A 382 -21.66 -0.65 16.74
CA SER A 382 -21.01 -1.30 15.58
C SER A 382 -20.04 -2.40 16.02
N SER A 383 -19.34 -2.20 17.16
CA SER A 383 -18.45 -3.21 17.74
C SER A 383 -19.21 -4.48 18.09
N LEU A 384 -20.42 -4.35 18.66
CA LEU A 384 -21.28 -5.49 19.01
C LEU A 384 -21.68 -6.29 17.78
N VAL A 385 -22.23 -5.62 16.76
CA VAL A 385 -22.71 -6.35 15.55
C VAL A 385 -21.58 -6.90 14.71
N ASN A 386 -20.37 -6.34 14.76
CA ASN A 386 -19.19 -6.83 14.05
C ASN A 386 -18.64 -8.15 14.63
N LEU A 387 -19.00 -8.51 15.86
CA LEU A 387 -18.66 -9.81 16.43
C LEU A 387 -19.49 -10.96 15.81
N ILE A 388 -20.71 -10.70 15.35
CA ILE A 388 -21.59 -11.73 14.77
C ILE A 388 -21.01 -12.36 13.49
N PRO A 389 -20.52 -11.59 12.47
CA PRO A 389 -19.86 -12.15 11.30
C PRO A 389 -18.38 -12.48 11.55
N ARG A 390 -17.94 -12.44 12.81
CA ARG A 390 -16.57 -12.66 13.22
C ARG A 390 -15.60 -11.78 12.43
N PHE A 391 -15.86 -10.46 12.40
CA PHE A 391 -14.89 -9.49 11.91
C PHE A 391 -13.77 -9.25 12.93
N TYR A 392 -14.10 -9.42 14.22
CA TYR A 392 -13.20 -9.43 15.35
C TYR A 392 -13.55 -10.61 16.25
N ASP A 393 -12.59 -11.16 16.97
CA ASP A 393 -12.83 -12.13 18.04
C ASP A 393 -13.06 -11.39 19.37
N ALA A 394 -14.00 -11.87 20.17
CA ALA A 394 -14.19 -11.37 21.53
C ALA A 394 -12.91 -11.58 22.36
N THR A 395 -12.56 -10.57 23.18
CA THR A 395 -11.42 -10.65 24.11
C THR A 395 -11.74 -11.62 25.27
N ASP A 396 -12.97 -11.52 25.80
CA ASP A 396 -13.50 -12.41 26.84
C ASP A 396 -14.92 -12.83 26.50
N GLY A 397 -15.38 -13.92 27.11
CA GLY A 397 -16.70 -14.49 26.86
C GLY A 397 -16.80 -15.26 25.54
N THR A 398 -18.03 -15.61 25.17
CA THR A 398 -18.31 -16.41 23.97
C THR A 398 -19.49 -15.86 23.18
N VAL A 399 -19.32 -15.81 21.84
CA VAL A 399 -20.42 -15.56 20.91
C VAL A 399 -20.76 -16.87 20.24
N LYS A 400 -22.02 -17.28 20.32
CA LYS A 400 -22.50 -18.52 19.71
C LYS A 400 -23.53 -18.24 18.63
N ILE A 401 -23.47 -19.02 17.58
CA ILE A 401 -24.48 -19.06 16.52
C ILE A 401 -25.03 -20.48 16.42
N ASN A 402 -26.36 -20.62 16.50
CA ASN A 402 -27.04 -21.91 16.52
C ASN A 402 -26.46 -22.84 17.61
N GLY A 403 -26.13 -22.29 18.79
CA GLY A 403 -25.61 -23.01 19.94
C GLY A 403 -24.13 -23.38 19.87
N ARG A 404 -23.39 -23.01 18.83
CA ARG A 404 -21.95 -23.28 18.67
C ARG A 404 -21.15 -21.98 18.72
N ASP A 405 -19.94 -22.03 19.27
CA ASP A 405 -19.01 -20.89 19.27
C ASP A 405 -18.66 -20.50 17.82
N ILE A 406 -18.69 -19.20 17.51
CA ILE A 406 -18.33 -18.68 16.18
C ILE A 406 -16.91 -19.03 15.79
N LYS A 407 -16.00 -19.24 16.75
CA LYS A 407 -14.60 -19.62 16.53
C LYS A 407 -14.45 -21.02 15.93
N GLU A 408 -15.43 -21.88 16.09
CA GLU A 408 -15.44 -23.25 15.53
C GLU A 408 -15.81 -23.27 14.04
N TYR A 409 -16.49 -22.23 13.54
CA TYR A 409 -16.94 -22.19 12.15
C TYR A 409 -15.82 -21.79 11.18
N GLN A 410 -15.86 -22.36 9.96
CA GLN A 410 -15.14 -21.82 8.82
C GLN A 410 -15.67 -20.43 8.53
N THR A 411 -14.79 -19.41 8.54
CA THR A 411 -15.17 -18.01 8.46
C THR A 411 -15.92 -17.67 7.16
N GLU A 412 -15.50 -18.25 6.05
CA GLU A 412 -16.16 -18.08 4.75
C GLU A 412 -17.60 -18.59 4.80
N ASN A 413 -17.79 -19.83 5.27
CA ASN A 413 -19.09 -20.44 5.36
C ASN A 413 -20.01 -19.73 6.38
N LEU A 414 -19.47 -19.28 7.52
CA LEU A 414 -20.22 -18.45 8.48
C LEU A 414 -20.77 -17.19 7.80
N ARG A 415 -19.92 -16.48 7.07
CA ARG A 415 -20.29 -15.21 6.39
C ARG A 415 -21.21 -15.40 5.19
N GLU A 416 -21.30 -16.59 4.60
CA GLU A 416 -22.28 -16.92 3.56
C GLU A 416 -23.73 -16.81 4.07
N HIS A 417 -23.98 -17.12 5.33
CA HIS A 417 -25.32 -17.09 5.94
C HIS A 417 -25.66 -15.73 6.57
N ILE A 418 -24.71 -14.79 6.61
CA ILE A 418 -24.88 -13.49 7.23
C ILE A 418 -24.82 -12.39 6.17
N GLY A 419 -25.88 -11.59 6.06
CA GLY A 419 -25.89 -10.37 5.26
C GLY A 419 -25.49 -9.18 6.12
N VAL A 420 -24.46 -8.42 5.72
CA VAL A 420 -24.00 -7.26 6.47
C VAL A 420 -24.09 -6.02 5.61
N VAL A 421 -24.78 -5.01 6.12
CA VAL A 421 -24.83 -3.66 5.55
C VAL A 421 -24.08 -2.74 6.49
N LEU A 422 -22.88 -2.32 6.06
CA LEU A 422 -22.01 -1.46 6.86
C LEU A 422 -22.53 0.00 6.86
N GLN A 423 -22.21 0.75 7.90
CA GLN A 423 -22.57 2.17 8.07
C GLN A 423 -22.17 3.00 6.85
N LYS A 424 -20.95 2.80 6.32
CA LYS A 424 -20.47 3.47 5.10
C LYS A 424 -20.83 2.65 3.87
N ALA A 425 -21.75 3.17 3.04
CA ALA A 425 -22.11 2.54 1.78
C ALA A 425 -20.93 2.59 0.78
N VAL A 426 -20.33 1.45 0.48
CA VAL A 426 -19.24 1.29 -0.49
C VAL A 426 -19.74 0.48 -1.69
N LEU A 427 -19.65 1.10 -2.89
CA LEU A 427 -19.94 0.44 -4.15
C LEU A 427 -18.66 0.37 -5.00
N PHE A 428 -18.51 -0.72 -5.74
CA PHE A 428 -17.41 -0.93 -6.65
C PHE A 428 -17.74 -0.39 -8.05
N LYS A 429 -16.71 0.02 -8.78
CA LYS A 429 -16.87 0.37 -10.19
C LYS A 429 -17.28 -0.88 -10.98
N GLY A 430 -18.33 -0.77 -11.78
CA GLY A 430 -18.92 -1.85 -12.55
C GLY A 430 -20.41 -1.64 -12.72
N SER A 431 -21.14 -2.60 -13.26
CA SER A 431 -22.59 -2.51 -13.39
C SER A 431 -23.32 -2.65 -12.03
N ILE A 432 -24.60 -2.32 -12.00
CA ILE A 432 -25.49 -2.65 -10.86
C ILE A 432 -25.49 -4.16 -10.63
N ALA A 433 -25.61 -4.96 -11.70
CA ALA A 433 -25.55 -6.41 -11.62
C ALA A 433 -24.23 -6.91 -11.01
N ASP A 434 -23.08 -6.35 -11.42
CA ASP A 434 -21.79 -6.71 -10.83
C ASP A 434 -21.75 -6.44 -9.32
N ASN A 435 -22.28 -5.30 -8.89
CA ASN A 435 -22.34 -4.97 -7.46
C ASN A 435 -23.29 -5.90 -6.67
N LEU A 436 -24.36 -6.40 -7.26
CA LEU A 436 -25.25 -7.39 -6.62
C LEU A 436 -24.62 -8.77 -6.58
N ARG A 437 -23.86 -9.17 -7.62
CA ARG A 437 -23.11 -10.45 -7.65
C ARG A 437 -22.05 -10.58 -6.56
N TRP A 438 -21.58 -9.49 -5.96
CA TRP A 438 -20.78 -9.55 -4.74
C TRP A 438 -21.52 -10.21 -3.57
N GLY A 439 -22.83 -10.12 -3.52
CA GLY A 439 -23.65 -10.82 -2.54
C GLY A 439 -23.81 -12.32 -2.87
N LYS A 440 -24.02 -12.65 -4.15
CA LYS A 440 -24.21 -14.01 -4.67
C LYS A 440 -23.73 -14.03 -6.13
N GLU A 441 -22.63 -14.77 -6.41
CA GLU A 441 -21.94 -14.77 -7.71
C GLU A 441 -22.85 -15.24 -8.86
N ASP A 442 -23.62 -16.29 -8.61
CA ASP A 442 -24.56 -16.92 -9.54
C ASP A 442 -25.98 -16.35 -9.44
N ALA A 443 -26.15 -15.14 -8.88
CA ALA A 443 -27.46 -14.51 -8.74
C ALA A 443 -28.14 -14.35 -10.10
N THR A 444 -29.37 -14.89 -10.20
CA THR A 444 -30.21 -14.71 -11.38
C THR A 444 -30.75 -13.29 -11.45
N GLU A 445 -31.15 -12.86 -12.64
CA GLU A 445 -31.77 -11.55 -12.84
C GLU A 445 -33.02 -11.36 -11.97
N GLN A 446 -33.82 -12.42 -11.83
CA GLN A 446 -34.99 -12.42 -10.97
C GLN A 446 -34.64 -12.21 -9.49
N GLU A 447 -33.61 -12.90 -8.97
CA GLU A 447 -33.14 -12.72 -7.58
C GLU A 447 -32.60 -11.32 -7.35
N MET A 448 -31.91 -10.74 -8.34
CA MET A 448 -31.43 -9.35 -8.28
C MET A 448 -32.61 -8.37 -8.17
N TYR A 449 -33.63 -8.54 -9.00
CA TYR A 449 -34.82 -7.68 -8.94
C TYR A 449 -35.63 -7.88 -7.64
N GLU A 450 -35.77 -9.11 -7.14
CA GLU A 450 -36.37 -9.37 -5.82
C GLU A 450 -35.62 -8.60 -4.70
N ALA A 451 -34.30 -8.63 -4.71
CA ALA A 451 -33.48 -7.91 -3.73
C ALA A 451 -33.60 -6.37 -3.89
N LEU A 452 -33.71 -5.87 -5.13
CA LEU A 452 -33.95 -4.45 -5.41
C LEU A 452 -35.34 -4.00 -4.94
N ASP A 453 -36.36 -4.84 -5.10
CA ASP A 453 -37.72 -4.56 -4.63
C ASP A 453 -37.75 -4.47 -3.09
N ILE A 454 -37.15 -5.44 -2.38
CA ILE A 454 -37.09 -5.45 -0.92
C ILE A 454 -36.33 -4.23 -0.39
N SER A 455 -35.19 -3.89 -1.02
CA SER A 455 -34.35 -2.75 -0.62
C SER A 455 -34.91 -1.38 -1.04
N GLN A 456 -36.08 -1.34 -1.66
CA GLN A 456 -36.70 -0.12 -2.24
C GLN A 456 -35.82 0.57 -3.28
N ALA A 457 -34.95 -0.22 -3.97
CA ALA A 457 -34.01 0.29 -4.98
C ALA A 457 -34.56 0.19 -6.40
N ARG A 458 -35.60 -0.62 -6.65
CA ARG A 458 -36.14 -0.93 -7.96
C ARG A 458 -36.49 0.32 -8.76
N GLU A 459 -37.24 1.23 -8.15
CA GLU A 459 -37.73 2.45 -8.79
C GLU A 459 -36.59 3.26 -9.43
N PHE A 460 -35.53 3.55 -8.69
CA PHE A 460 -34.43 4.33 -9.24
C PHE A 460 -33.60 3.55 -10.26
N VAL A 461 -33.48 2.21 -10.12
CA VAL A 461 -32.75 1.36 -11.09
C VAL A 461 -33.47 1.36 -12.43
N ASP A 462 -34.79 1.26 -12.42
CA ASP A 462 -35.61 1.28 -13.64
C ASP A 462 -35.57 2.65 -14.35
N THR A 463 -35.31 3.75 -13.63
CA THR A 463 -35.06 5.07 -14.24
C THR A 463 -33.71 5.23 -14.89
N LYS A 464 -32.75 4.32 -14.62
CA LYS A 464 -31.41 4.37 -15.20
C LYS A 464 -31.37 3.71 -16.57
N GLN A 465 -30.76 4.39 -17.53
CA GLN A 465 -30.56 3.81 -18.86
C GLN A 465 -29.70 2.54 -18.79
N GLY A 466 -30.26 1.41 -19.18
CA GLY A 466 -29.62 0.08 -19.09
C GLY A 466 -30.01 -0.73 -17.84
N GLY A 467 -30.81 -0.21 -16.90
CA GLY A 467 -31.28 -0.98 -15.72
C GLY A 467 -30.13 -1.59 -14.94
N LEU A 468 -30.09 -2.93 -14.83
CA LEU A 468 -29.02 -3.68 -14.15
C LEU A 468 -27.63 -3.47 -14.75
N GLU A 469 -27.50 -3.14 -16.04
CA GLU A 469 -26.23 -2.87 -16.71
C GLU A 469 -25.74 -1.42 -16.56
N PHE A 470 -26.50 -0.57 -15.87
CA PHE A 470 -26.07 0.80 -15.58
C PHE A 470 -24.74 0.81 -14.84
N GLN A 471 -23.77 1.58 -15.34
CA GLN A 471 -22.42 1.64 -14.81
C GLN A 471 -22.32 2.53 -13.58
N ILE A 472 -21.89 1.96 -12.48
CA ILE A 472 -21.57 2.65 -11.23
C ILE A 472 -20.10 3.10 -11.29
N GLU A 473 -19.85 4.38 -11.01
CA GLU A 473 -18.50 4.90 -10.89
C GLU A 473 -17.84 4.48 -9.56
N GLN A 474 -16.51 4.61 -9.48
CA GLN A 474 -15.76 4.29 -8.27
C GLN A 474 -16.34 4.96 -7.02
N GLY A 475 -16.70 4.17 -6.01
CA GLY A 475 -17.34 4.63 -4.78
C GLY A 475 -18.78 5.14 -4.98
N GLY A 476 -19.40 4.83 -6.13
CA GLY A 476 -20.78 5.23 -6.42
C GLY A 476 -20.97 6.73 -6.61
N ARG A 477 -19.96 7.47 -7.12
CA ARG A 477 -20.00 8.94 -7.21
C ARG A 477 -21.18 9.49 -8.01
N ASN A 478 -21.70 8.69 -8.93
CA ASN A 478 -22.86 9.01 -9.77
C ASN A 478 -24.21 8.61 -9.15
N LEU A 479 -24.23 8.20 -7.87
CA LEU A 479 -25.45 7.88 -7.11
C LEU A 479 -25.57 8.79 -5.87
N SER A 480 -26.81 9.10 -5.48
CA SER A 480 -27.09 9.80 -4.21
C SER A 480 -26.77 8.91 -3.00
N GLY A 481 -26.64 9.50 -1.80
CA GLY A 481 -26.40 8.76 -0.56
C GLY A 481 -27.43 7.67 -0.29
N GLY A 482 -28.72 7.99 -0.40
CA GLY A 482 -29.80 7.02 -0.23
C GLY A 482 -29.83 5.93 -1.31
N GLN A 483 -29.48 6.26 -2.58
CA GLN A 483 -29.35 5.26 -3.63
C GLN A 483 -28.20 4.28 -3.35
N LYS A 484 -27.03 4.79 -2.92
CA LYS A 484 -25.90 3.94 -2.51
C LYS A 484 -26.30 2.99 -1.38
N GLN A 485 -26.98 3.53 -0.37
CA GLN A 485 -27.40 2.74 0.79
C GLN A 485 -28.37 1.63 0.38
N ARG A 486 -29.41 1.94 -0.40
CA ARG A 486 -30.35 0.94 -0.93
C ARG A 486 -29.65 -0.14 -1.76
N MET A 487 -28.63 0.22 -2.55
CA MET A 487 -27.82 -0.74 -3.31
C MET A 487 -26.99 -1.66 -2.41
N THR A 488 -26.41 -1.14 -1.32
CA THR A 488 -25.68 -2.01 -0.38
C THR A 488 -26.60 -2.95 0.38
N ILE A 489 -27.83 -2.51 0.68
CA ILE A 489 -28.88 -3.36 1.26
C ILE A 489 -29.29 -4.44 0.26
N ALA A 490 -29.57 -4.10 -1.02
CA ALA A 490 -29.88 -5.07 -2.05
C ALA A 490 -28.79 -6.13 -2.20
N ARG A 491 -27.53 -5.72 -2.19
CA ARG A 491 -26.36 -6.63 -2.23
C ARG A 491 -26.32 -7.61 -1.05
N ALA A 492 -26.70 -7.19 0.15
CA ALA A 492 -26.79 -8.07 1.30
C ALA A 492 -28.00 -9.04 1.20
N LEU A 493 -29.10 -8.57 0.63
CA LEU A 493 -30.36 -9.32 0.53
C LEU A 493 -30.36 -10.36 -0.60
N VAL A 494 -29.61 -10.17 -1.69
CA VAL A 494 -29.62 -11.08 -2.86
C VAL A 494 -29.20 -12.51 -2.49
N ARG A 495 -28.38 -12.69 -1.44
CA ARG A 495 -27.98 -14.00 -0.92
C ARG A 495 -29.04 -14.67 -0.02
N LYS A 496 -30.13 -13.98 0.29
CA LYS A 496 -31.21 -14.46 1.19
C LYS A 496 -30.65 -14.93 2.56
N PRO A 497 -29.98 -14.05 3.32
CA PRO A 497 -29.24 -14.41 4.53
C PRO A 497 -30.18 -14.92 5.63
N GLU A 498 -29.67 -15.78 6.54
CA GLU A 498 -30.37 -16.20 7.75
C GLU A 498 -30.26 -15.16 8.88
N ILE A 499 -29.16 -14.42 8.91
CA ILE A 499 -28.93 -13.27 9.80
C ILE A 499 -28.66 -12.03 8.93
N LEU A 500 -29.38 -10.94 9.18
CA LEU A 500 -29.20 -9.67 8.48
C LEU A 500 -28.78 -8.59 9.49
N ILE A 501 -27.66 -7.94 9.23
CA ILE A 501 -27.14 -6.85 10.06
C ILE A 501 -27.24 -5.56 9.26
N LEU A 502 -27.94 -4.56 9.83
CA LEU A 502 -28.14 -3.23 9.28
C LEU A 502 -27.45 -2.22 10.21
N ASP A 503 -26.17 -1.88 9.96
CA ASP A 503 -25.42 -0.94 10.81
C ASP A 503 -25.65 0.50 10.32
N ASP A 504 -26.46 1.26 11.06
CA ASP A 504 -26.88 2.65 10.83
C ASP A 504 -27.32 2.93 9.36
N SER A 505 -27.88 1.89 8.73
CA SER A 505 -28.24 1.90 7.32
C SER A 505 -29.44 2.81 7.01
N ALA A 506 -30.25 3.16 8.02
CA ALA A 506 -31.41 4.02 7.92
C ALA A 506 -31.05 5.52 7.92
N SER A 507 -29.84 5.91 8.32
CA SER A 507 -29.44 7.31 8.47
C SER A 507 -29.49 8.11 7.16
N ALA A 508 -29.25 7.44 6.02
CA ALA A 508 -29.28 8.03 4.68
C ALA A 508 -30.64 7.88 3.97
N LEU A 509 -31.62 7.23 4.62
CA LEU A 509 -32.96 7.01 4.07
C LEU A 509 -33.96 8.00 4.68
N ASP A 510 -34.97 8.37 3.92
CA ASP A 510 -36.15 9.05 4.45
C ASP A 510 -37.03 8.08 5.25
N PHE A 511 -37.89 8.60 6.10
CA PHE A 511 -38.73 7.81 7.00
C PHE A 511 -39.66 6.84 6.29
N ALA A 512 -40.21 7.24 5.13
CA ALA A 512 -41.15 6.41 4.36
C ALA A 512 -40.42 5.21 3.75
N THR A 513 -39.26 5.45 3.14
CA THR A 513 -38.40 4.41 2.55
C THR A 513 -37.89 3.43 3.63
N ASP A 514 -37.46 3.93 4.81
CA ASP A 514 -37.04 3.08 5.93
C ASP A 514 -38.18 2.20 6.46
N ALA A 515 -39.38 2.74 6.61
CA ALA A 515 -40.55 1.99 7.04
C ALA A 515 -40.97 0.91 6.01
N ALA A 516 -40.94 1.24 4.72
CA ALA A 516 -41.25 0.30 3.63
C ALA A 516 -40.19 -0.81 3.56
N LEU A 517 -38.91 -0.50 3.70
CA LEU A 517 -37.81 -1.45 3.76
C LEU A 517 -37.99 -2.47 4.89
N ARG A 518 -38.25 -1.98 6.11
CA ARG A 518 -38.47 -2.86 7.29
C ARG A 518 -39.68 -3.77 7.11
N LYS A 519 -40.75 -3.26 6.55
CA LYS A 519 -41.93 -4.06 6.22
C LYS A 519 -41.60 -5.15 5.20
N SER A 520 -40.90 -4.82 4.11
CA SER A 520 -40.50 -5.78 3.09
C SER A 520 -39.55 -6.86 3.64
N ILE A 521 -38.61 -6.50 4.53
CA ILE A 521 -37.74 -7.47 5.19
C ILE A 521 -38.53 -8.43 6.08
N LYS A 522 -39.52 -7.95 6.84
CA LYS A 522 -40.37 -8.78 7.70
C LYS A 522 -41.23 -9.77 6.90
N GLU A 523 -41.61 -9.40 5.67
CA GLU A 523 -42.40 -10.21 4.76
C GLU A 523 -41.57 -11.22 3.95
N MET A 524 -40.23 -11.22 4.10
CA MET A 524 -39.38 -12.20 3.41
C MET A 524 -39.70 -13.63 3.80
N LYS A 525 -39.74 -14.52 2.81
CA LYS A 525 -40.08 -15.96 3.01
C LYS A 525 -39.13 -16.70 3.96
N ASN A 526 -37.84 -16.33 3.97
CA ASN A 526 -36.83 -16.94 4.82
C ASN A 526 -36.80 -16.41 6.26
N GLN A 527 -37.60 -15.37 6.58
CA GLN A 527 -37.69 -14.74 7.90
C GLN A 527 -36.32 -14.58 8.59
N PRO A 528 -35.41 -13.75 8.08
CA PRO A 528 -34.10 -13.61 8.68
C PRO A 528 -34.18 -13.05 10.10
N THR A 529 -33.23 -13.41 10.96
CA THR A 529 -33.00 -12.69 12.23
C THR A 529 -32.29 -11.39 11.92
N VAL A 530 -32.90 -10.24 12.29
CA VAL A 530 -32.45 -8.92 11.88
C VAL A 530 -31.87 -8.15 13.04
N PHE A 531 -30.65 -7.63 12.87
CA PHE A 531 -30.01 -6.70 13.81
C PHE A 531 -30.03 -5.30 13.19
N ILE A 532 -30.70 -4.35 13.82
CA ILE A 532 -30.80 -2.97 13.38
C ILE A 532 -30.07 -2.06 14.36
N VAL A 533 -28.92 -1.57 13.96
CA VAL A 533 -28.23 -0.52 14.69
C VAL A 533 -28.75 0.82 14.21
N SER A 534 -29.24 1.64 15.12
CA SER A 534 -29.73 2.97 14.78
C SER A 534 -29.53 3.96 15.92
N GLN A 535 -29.35 5.23 15.57
CA GLN A 535 -29.46 6.35 16.51
C GLN A 535 -30.89 6.90 16.57
N ARG A 536 -31.77 6.47 15.64
CA ARG A 536 -33.15 6.90 15.56
C ARG A 536 -34.06 5.90 16.29
N ALA A 537 -34.72 6.33 17.36
CA ALA A 537 -35.65 5.49 18.10
C ALA A 537 -36.80 4.98 17.22
N ALA A 538 -37.29 5.80 16.25
CA ALA A 538 -38.33 5.42 15.28
C ALA A 538 -37.95 4.17 14.44
N SER A 539 -36.67 3.92 14.18
CA SER A 539 -36.24 2.79 13.37
C SER A 539 -36.29 1.46 14.13
N ILE A 540 -36.28 1.49 15.47
CA ILE A 540 -36.18 0.29 16.31
C ILE A 540 -37.34 0.10 17.27
N GLN A 541 -38.23 1.08 17.44
CA GLN A 541 -39.37 0.99 18.39
C GLN A 541 -40.28 -0.23 18.20
N HIS A 542 -40.30 -0.80 17.01
CA HIS A 542 -41.08 -1.99 16.67
C HIS A 542 -40.25 -3.28 16.66
N ALA A 543 -39.01 -3.24 17.16
CA ALA A 543 -38.19 -4.42 17.31
C ALA A 543 -38.74 -5.33 18.43
N ASP A 544 -38.56 -6.65 18.27
CA ASP A 544 -39.01 -7.63 19.26
C ASP A 544 -38.20 -7.50 20.56
N GLN A 545 -36.95 -7.02 20.46
CA GLN A 545 -36.07 -6.75 21.57
C GLN A 545 -35.16 -5.58 21.22
N ILE A 546 -34.96 -4.67 22.16
CA ILE A 546 -34.06 -3.52 22.03
C ILE A 546 -32.95 -3.64 23.05
N ILE A 547 -31.71 -3.50 22.61
CA ILE A 547 -30.51 -3.43 23.44
C ILE A 547 -30.07 -1.96 23.51
N VAL A 548 -29.99 -1.43 24.72
CA VAL A 548 -29.50 -0.07 24.98
C VAL A 548 -28.05 -0.17 25.45
N LEU A 549 -27.14 0.46 24.69
CA LEU A 549 -25.72 0.50 25.03
C LEU A 549 -25.33 1.90 25.49
N ASP A 550 -24.57 1.94 26.57
CA ASP A 550 -23.95 3.14 27.09
C ASP A 550 -22.51 2.86 27.50
N ASP A 551 -21.57 3.59 26.91
CA ASP A 551 -20.12 3.45 27.14
C ASP A 551 -19.62 1.98 27.16
N GLY A 552 -20.05 1.19 26.19
CA GLY A 552 -19.65 -0.23 26.04
C GLY A 552 -20.37 -1.21 26.95
N VAL A 553 -21.29 -0.76 27.80
CA VAL A 553 -22.05 -1.60 28.74
C VAL A 553 -23.52 -1.67 28.29
N MET A 554 -24.15 -2.79 28.56
CA MET A 554 -25.60 -2.95 28.31
C MET A 554 -26.41 -2.28 29.44
N ALA A 555 -26.95 -1.08 29.14
CA ALA A 555 -27.72 -0.29 30.10
C ALA A 555 -29.18 -0.80 30.25
N GLY A 556 -29.70 -1.51 29.25
CA GLY A 556 -31.04 -2.08 29.30
C GLY A 556 -31.31 -3.01 28.13
N ILE A 557 -32.23 -3.95 28.32
CA ILE A 557 -32.70 -4.87 27.29
C ILE A 557 -34.20 -5.13 27.53
N GLY A 558 -35.01 -5.08 26.47
CA GLY A 558 -36.45 -5.30 26.55
C GLY A 558 -37.19 -4.79 25.33
N THR A 559 -38.51 -4.76 25.42
CA THR A 559 -39.37 -4.12 24.41
C THR A 559 -39.36 -2.59 24.58
N HIS A 560 -39.87 -1.88 23.57
CA HIS A 560 -40.02 -0.42 23.63
C HIS A 560 -40.78 0.06 24.88
N GLU A 561 -41.90 -0.62 25.22
CA GLU A 561 -42.72 -0.24 26.34
C GLU A 561 -42.06 -0.49 27.70
N GLU A 562 -41.32 -1.62 27.82
CA GLU A 562 -40.55 -1.95 29.02
C GLU A 562 -39.43 -0.95 29.25
N LEU A 563 -38.64 -0.66 28.21
CA LEU A 563 -37.53 0.28 28.30
C LEU A 563 -37.95 1.73 28.56
N LEU A 564 -39.12 2.14 28.08
CA LEU A 564 -39.70 3.44 28.41
C LEU A 564 -40.10 3.57 29.89
N LYS A 565 -40.29 2.45 30.59
CA LYS A 565 -40.61 2.46 32.02
C LYS A 565 -39.33 2.32 32.87
N ASP A 566 -38.44 1.43 32.47
CA ASP A 566 -37.39 0.92 33.37
C ASP A 566 -35.97 1.37 32.99
N CYS A 567 -35.74 1.94 31.79
CA CYS A 567 -34.41 2.35 31.35
C CYS A 567 -34.29 3.89 31.18
N PRO A 568 -33.64 4.61 32.11
CA PRO A 568 -33.50 6.06 32.03
C PRO A 568 -32.76 6.53 30.77
N ILE A 569 -31.74 5.80 30.34
CA ILE A 569 -30.95 6.12 29.14
C ILE A 569 -31.82 6.02 27.88
N TYR A 570 -32.65 4.97 27.78
CA TYR A 570 -33.59 4.85 26.66
C TYR A 570 -34.63 5.96 26.64
N GLN A 571 -35.16 6.33 27.83
CA GLN A 571 -36.08 7.46 27.98
C GLN A 571 -35.45 8.76 27.49
N GLU A 572 -34.20 9.05 27.88
CA GLU A 572 -33.47 10.23 27.45
C GLU A 572 -33.32 10.28 25.92
N ILE A 573 -32.85 9.18 25.30
CA ILE A 573 -32.70 9.08 23.85
C ILE A 573 -34.05 9.23 23.15
N TYR A 574 -35.10 8.59 23.66
CA TYR A 574 -36.41 8.64 23.05
C TYR A 574 -37.03 10.04 23.13
N TYR A 575 -37.06 10.66 24.33
CA TYR A 575 -37.66 11.98 24.53
C TYR A 575 -36.84 13.12 23.93
N SER A 576 -35.57 12.91 23.64
CA SER A 576 -34.77 13.85 22.83
C SER A 576 -35.26 13.93 21.39
N GLN A 577 -35.86 12.86 20.86
CA GLN A 577 -36.39 12.76 19.50
C GLN A 577 -37.91 12.99 19.42
N PHE A 578 -38.63 12.65 20.49
CA PHE A 578 -40.09 12.79 20.63
C PHE A 578 -40.41 13.56 21.92
N PRO A 579 -40.51 14.88 21.87
CA PRO A 579 -40.83 15.69 23.05
C PRO A 579 -42.15 15.24 23.73
N LYS A 580 -42.14 15.14 25.06
CA LYS A 580 -43.28 14.66 25.86
C LYS A 580 -44.59 15.42 25.57
N GLU A 581 -44.48 16.70 25.25
CA GLU A 581 -45.62 17.57 24.91
C GLU A 581 -46.33 17.20 23.60
N ALA A 582 -45.60 16.59 22.65
CA ALA A 582 -46.18 16.13 21.37
C ALA A 582 -46.96 14.81 21.51
N ILE A 583 -46.68 14.01 22.56
CA ILE A 583 -47.32 12.70 22.78
C ILE A 583 -48.63 12.86 23.53
N ILE A 584 -48.80 13.93 24.31
CA ILE A 584 -50.05 14.20 25.09
C ILE A 584 -51.16 14.83 24.23
N ASN A 585 -50.79 15.44 23.09
CA ASN A 585 -51.70 16.15 22.20
C ASN A 585 -52.06 15.42 20.87
N GLY A 586 -51.60 14.18 20.68
CA GLY A 586 -51.93 13.32 19.54
C GLY A 586 -52.62 12.03 19.97
#